data_45911d6e06a2649e9061ea6c9b120ed2
#
_entry.id   45911d6e06a2649e9061ea6c9b120ed2
#
_cell.length_a   1.000
_cell.length_b   1.000
_cell.length_c   1.000
_cell.angle_alpha   90.00
_cell.angle_beta   90.00
_cell.angle_gamma   90.00
#
_symmetry.space_group_name_H-M   'P 1'
#
loop_
_entity.id
_entity.type
_entity.pdbx_description
1 polymer ?
#
loop_
_entity_poly.entity_id
_entity_poly.type
_entity_poly.pdbx_seq_one_letter_code
_entity_poly.pdbx_strand_id
1 'polypeptide(L)'
;MNLPIAILLLCAMLGLVDKILGNRMGLGEEFDRGLTMMGSLALTMSGIYCFSVMLGRWLAVWLQGVSLPFDPTLLVSSVLATDMGAYSIAQTICTSPAQLIFSGVVLASTLGSTISFSLPIALGSVPAKDSKTLMTGMVYGIIATPAALLIGGLMAGMTGKELLSSPVSYTHLT
;
A
#
# COMPACT_ATOMS: atom_id res chain seq x y z
N MET A 1 -3.14 21.17 -14.41
CA MET A 1 -2.09 20.87 -13.41
C MET A 1 -2.75 20.89 -12.06
N ASN A 2 -2.70 19.80 -11.31
CA ASN A 2 -3.39 19.73 -10.02
C ASN A 2 -2.72 20.66 -9.01
N LEU A 3 -3.51 21.46 -8.29
CA LEU A 3 -3.02 22.45 -7.31
C LEU A 3 -1.95 21.90 -6.35
N PRO A 4 -2.10 20.68 -5.76
CA PRO A 4 -1.07 20.10 -4.90
C PRO A 4 0.28 19.90 -5.60
N ILE A 5 0.28 19.43 -6.84
CA ILE A 5 1.51 19.22 -7.62
C ILE A 5 2.21 20.54 -7.91
N ALA A 6 1.44 21.60 -8.23
CA ALA A 6 2.00 22.93 -8.45
C ALA A 6 2.68 23.48 -7.20
N ILE A 7 2.07 23.30 -6.02
CA ILE A 7 2.63 23.73 -4.73
C ILE A 7 3.94 22.96 -4.43
N LEU A 8 3.95 21.64 -4.61
CA LEU A 8 5.14 20.83 -4.38
C LEU A 8 6.31 21.22 -5.31
N LEU A 9 6.02 21.44 -6.59
CA LEU A 9 7.04 21.90 -7.56
C LEU A 9 7.59 23.29 -7.18
N LEU A 10 6.74 24.19 -6.75
CA LEU A 10 7.13 25.53 -6.33
C LEU A 10 8.03 25.47 -5.08
N CYS A 11 7.68 24.66 -4.09
CA CYS A 11 8.51 24.46 -2.90
C CYS A 11 9.87 23.80 -3.27
N ALA A 12 9.88 22.83 -4.16
CA ALA A 12 11.12 22.19 -4.62
C ALA A 12 12.01 23.18 -5.37
N MET A 13 11.44 24.03 -6.23
CA MET A 13 12.19 25.09 -6.92
C MET A 13 12.79 26.11 -5.94
N LEU A 14 12.04 26.52 -4.92
CA LEU A 14 12.55 27.44 -3.88
C LEU A 14 13.72 26.82 -3.13
N GLY A 15 13.64 25.54 -2.73
CA GLY A 15 14.75 24.85 -2.08
C GLY A 15 15.98 24.74 -2.97
N LEU A 16 15.80 24.44 -4.27
CA LEU A 16 16.89 24.38 -5.24
C LEU A 16 17.56 25.74 -5.44
N VAL A 17 16.78 26.80 -5.58
CA VAL A 17 17.32 28.16 -5.74
C VAL A 17 18.09 28.60 -4.50
N ASP A 18 17.55 28.36 -3.29
CA ASP A 18 18.25 28.66 -2.03
C ASP A 18 19.57 27.92 -1.93
N LYS A 19 19.63 26.67 -2.37
CA LYS A 19 20.85 25.88 -2.42
C LYS A 19 21.90 26.53 -3.34
N ILE A 20 21.51 26.95 -4.55
CA ILE A 20 22.40 27.61 -5.50
C ILE A 20 22.93 28.94 -4.95
N LEU A 21 22.10 29.67 -4.20
CA LEU A 21 22.45 30.96 -3.57
C LEU A 21 23.27 30.82 -2.28
N GLY A 22 23.68 29.59 -1.91
CA GLY A 22 24.55 29.34 -0.76
C GLY A 22 23.77 29.06 0.54
N ASN A 23 22.57 28.52 0.45
CA ASN A 23 21.73 28.04 1.57
C ASN A 23 21.46 29.11 2.64
N ARG A 24 21.09 30.31 2.20
CA ARG A 24 20.86 31.45 3.09
C ARG A 24 19.58 31.34 3.93
N MET A 25 18.58 30.62 3.43
CA MET A 25 17.29 30.43 4.09
C MET A 25 17.16 29.08 4.79
N GLY A 26 18.16 28.18 4.60
CA GLY A 26 18.13 26.81 5.15
C GLY A 26 17.27 25.84 4.36
N LEU A 27 16.59 26.29 3.31
CA LEU A 27 15.71 25.45 2.47
C LEU A 27 16.51 24.50 1.58
N GLY A 28 17.73 24.89 1.17
CA GLY A 28 18.62 24.08 0.36
C GLY A 28 19.11 22.83 1.08
N GLU A 29 19.33 22.89 2.40
CA GLU A 29 19.70 21.73 3.20
C GLU A 29 18.54 20.74 3.33
N GLU A 30 17.31 21.21 3.54
CA GLU A 30 16.12 20.38 3.58
C GLU A 30 15.80 19.77 2.21
N PHE A 31 16.08 20.49 1.12
CA PHE A 31 15.97 19.94 -0.24
C PHE A 31 16.95 18.77 -0.46
N ASP A 32 18.21 18.89 -0.04
CA ASP A 32 19.18 17.80 -0.11
C ASP A 32 18.81 16.60 0.74
N ARG A 33 18.34 16.87 1.95
CA ARG A 33 17.84 15.82 2.84
C ARG A 33 16.69 15.07 2.20
N GLY A 34 15.74 15.79 1.60
CA GLY A 34 14.63 15.21 0.84
C GLY A 34 15.08 14.33 -0.31
N LEU A 35 16.04 14.80 -1.13
CA LEU A 35 16.60 14.02 -2.25
C LEU A 35 17.32 12.75 -1.76
N THR A 36 18.10 12.86 -0.69
CA THR A 36 18.81 11.71 -0.10
C THR A 36 17.83 10.65 0.41
N MET A 37 16.75 11.09 1.08
CA MET A 37 15.70 10.20 1.55
C MET A 37 14.95 9.53 0.38
N MET A 38 14.67 10.27 -0.70
CA MET A 38 14.04 9.71 -1.90
C MET A 38 14.90 8.62 -2.54
N GLY A 39 16.21 8.79 -2.60
CA GLY A 39 17.13 7.79 -3.13
C GLY A 39 17.09 6.49 -2.35
N SER A 40 17.16 6.57 -1.03
CA SER A 40 17.05 5.41 -0.13
C SER A 40 15.69 4.71 -0.24
N LEU A 41 14.59 5.48 -0.25
CA LEU A 41 13.24 4.95 -0.42
C LEU A 41 13.06 4.29 -1.79
N ALA A 42 13.51 4.93 -2.87
CA ALA A 42 13.40 4.39 -4.22
C ALA A 42 14.13 3.05 -4.37
N LEU A 43 15.30 2.91 -3.75
CA LEU A 43 16.06 1.66 -3.77
C LEU A 43 15.31 0.53 -3.04
N THR A 44 14.79 0.84 -1.85
CA THR A 44 14.01 -0.13 -1.06
C THR A 44 12.71 -0.51 -1.78
N MET A 45 11.99 0.48 -2.30
CA MET A 45 10.73 0.26 -3.01
C MET A 45 10.91 -0.53 -4.30
N SER A 46 11.97 -0.26 -5.08
CA SER A 46 12.20 -1.01 -6.32
C SER A 46 12.47 -2.48 -6.06
N GLY A 47 13.23 -2.81 -5.00
CA GLY A 47 13.45 -4.20 -4.59
C GLY A 47 12.15 -4.91 -4.18
N ILE A 48 11.36 -4.29 -3.32
CA ILE A 48 10.07 -4.81 -2.87
C ILE A 48 9.11 -4.93 -4.05
N TYR A 49 9.05 -3.93 -4.93
CA TYR A 49 8.21 -3.95 -6.13
C TYR A 49 8.54 -5.13 -7.06
N CYS A 50 9.81 -5.31 -7.41
CA CYS A 50 10.24 -6.42 -8.25
C CYS A 50 9.88 -7.77 -7.64
N PHE A 51 10.15 -7.94 -6.34
CA PHE A 51 9.80 -9.16 -5.61
C PHE A 51 8.28 -9.41 -5.59
N SER A 52 7.49 -8.38 -5.30
CA SER A 52 6.03 -8.46 -5.22
C SER A 52 5.39 -8.82 -6.56
N VAL A 53 5.86 -8.22 -7.66
CA VAL A 53 5.37 -8.55 -9.01
C VAL A 53 5.69 -10.01 -9.38
N MET A 54 6.90 -10.48 -9.06
CA MET A 54 7.28 -11.85 -9.32
C MET A 54 6.46 -12.83 -8.47
N LEU A 55 6.33 -12.55 -7.17
CA LEU A 55 5.54 -13.35 -6.24
C LEU A 55 4.06 -13.38 -6.64
N GLY A 56 3.49 -12.23 -7.02
CA GLY A 56 2.10 -12.12 -7.45
C GLY A 56 1.81 -12.95 -8.71
N ARG A 57 2.69 -12.90 -9.69
CA ARG A 57 2.55 -13.73 -10.91
C ARG A 57 2.65 -15.22 -10.59
N TRP A 58 3.61 -15.61 -9.78
CA TRP A 58 3.77 -17.00 -9.35
C TRP A 58 2.55 -17.49 -8.57
N LEU A 59 2.06 -16.67 -7.65
CA LEU A 59 0.89 -16.96 -6.84
C LEU A 59 -0.38 -17.06 -7.70
N ALA A 60 -0.57 -16.16 -8.67
CA ALA A 60 -1.71 -16.19 -9.57
C ALA A 60 -1.77 -17.47 -10.39
N VAL A 61 -0.63 -17.96 -10.91
CA VAL A 61 -0.55 -19.22 -11.65
C VAL A 61 -0.84 -20.42 -10.74
N TRP A 62 -0.28 -20.40 -9.53
CA TRP A 62 -0.45 -21.48 -8.57
C TRP A 62 -1.89 -21.59 -8.07
N LEU A 63 -2.55 -20.46 -7.82
CA LEU A 63 -3.92 -20.39 -7.34
C LEU A 63 -4.96 -20.79 -8.40
N GLN A 64 -4.68 -20.68 -9.69
CA GLN A 64 -5.57 -21.16 -10.76
C GLN A 64 -5.76 -22.69 -10.73
N GLY A 65 -4.83 -23.44 -10.14
CA GLY A 65 -4.90 -24.89 -10.02
C GLY A 65 -5.52 -25.40 -8.72
N VAL A 66 -5.86 -24.52 -7.79
CA VAL A 66 -6.35 -24.87 -6.45
C VAL A 66 -7.78 -24.40 -6.27
N SER A 67 -8.72 -25.31 -6.00
CA SER A 67 -10.10 -24.97 -5.63
C SER A 67 -10.13 -24.44 -4.20
N LEU A 68 -10.04 -23.14 -4.04
CA LEU A 68 -10.19 -22.47 -2.74
C LEU A 68 -11.67 -22.17 -2.46
N PRO A 69 -12.12 -22.23 -1.20
CA PRO A 69 -13.49 -21.86 -0.82
C PRO A 69 -13.76 -20.35 -0.93
N PHE A 70 -12.75 -19.55 -1.25
CA PHE A 70 -12.79 -18.09 -1.40
C PHE A 70 -12.00 -17.68 -2.64
N ASP A 71 -12.23 -16.45 -3.10
CA ASP A 71 -11.58 -15.91 -4.29
C ASP A 71 -10.06 -15.77 -4.10
N PRO A 72 -9.24 -16.36 -4.97
CA PRO A 72 -7.78 -16.25 -4.94
C PRO A 72 -7.26 -14.81 -4.99
N THR A 73 -8.01 -13.89 -5.61
CA THR A 73 -7.62 -12.47 -5.71
C THR A 73 -7.51 -11.79 -4.36
N LEU A 74 -8.30 -12.23 -3.39
CA LEU A 74 -8.28 -11.68 -2.04
C LEU A 74 -6.95 -11.95 -1.33
N LEU A 75 -6.36 -13.14 -1.52
CA LEU A 75 -5.03 -13.46 -0.98
C LEU A 75 -3.93 -12.61 -1.62
N VAL A 76 -3.96 -12.49 -2.94
CA VAL A 76 -2.98 -11.68 -3.67
C VAL A 76 -3.04 -10.23 -3.22
N SER A 77 -4.25 -9.67 -3.19
CA SER A 77 -4.48 -8.26 -2.85
C SER A 77 -4.31 -7.94 -1.37
N SER A 78 -4.37 -8.93 -0.47
CA SER A 78 -4.04 -8.74 0.94
C SER A 78 -2.55 -8.56 1.21
N VAL A 79 -1.70 -9.07 0.32
CA VAL A 79 -0.24 -8.98 0.45
C VAL A 79 0.34 -7.92 -0.48
N LEU A 80 -0.21 -7.74 -1.67
CA LEU A 80 0.27 -6.81 -2.68
C LEU A 80 -0.51 -5.49 -2.61
N ALA A 81 0.22 -4.38 -2.60
CA ALA A 81 -0.38 -3.06 -2.72
C ALA A 81 -0.88 -2.80 -4.16
N THR A 82 -1.80 -1.83 -4.30
CA THR A 82 -2.38 -1.45 -5.60
C THR A 82 -1.31 -0.99 -6.59
N ASP A 83 -0.35 -0.20 -6.13
CA ASP A 83 0.78 0.32 -6.90
C ASP A 83 1.83 -0.77 -7.24
N MET A 84 1.81 -1.89 -6.55
CA MET A 84 2.65 -3.06 -6.83
C MET A 84 2.01 -4.05 -7.81
N GLY A 85 0.93 -3.67 -8.47
CA GLY A 85 0.28 -4.46 -9.50
C GLY A 85 -0.85 -5.36 -9.02
N ALA A 86 -1.31 -5.23 -7.78
CA ALA A 86 -2.46 -5.99 -7.26
C ALA A 86 -3.70 -5.81 -8.12
N TYR A 87 -3.98 -4.59 -8.58
CA TYR A 87 -5.09 -4.30 -9.48
C TYR A 87 -4.96 -5.05 -10.82
N SER A 88 -3.78 -5.02 -11.45
CA SER A 88 -3.54 -5.70 -12.72
C SER A 88 -3.68 -7.21 -12.60
N ILE A 89 -3.26 -7.80 -11.47
CA ILE A 89 -3.41 -9.22 -11.20
C ILE A 89 -4.89 -9.55 -10.95
N ALA A 90 -5.58 -8.75 -10.12
CA ALA A 90 -7.00 -8.91 -9.87
C ALA A 90 -7.83 -8.83 -11.16
N GLN A 91 -7.46 -7.94 -12.08
CA GLN A 91 -8.10 -7.78 -13.39
C GLN A 91 -8.02 -9.05 -14.27
N THR A 92 -6.98 -9.86 -14.10
CA THR A 92 -6.84 -11.13 -14.85
C THR A 92 -7.62 -12.29 -14.24
N ILE A 93 -8.01 -12.20 -12.99
CA ILE A 93 -8.60 -13.30 -12.22
C ILE A 93 -10.09 -13.02 -11.89
N CYS A 94 -10.44 -11.77 -11.53
CA CYS A 94 -11.81 -11.41 -11.14
C CYS A 94 -12.80 -11.50 -12.30
N THR A 95 -13.97 -12.04 -12.02
CA THR A 95 -15.08 -12.15 -12.97
C THR A 95 -16.11 -11.03 -12.79
N SER A 96 -16.18 -10.41 -11.61
CA SER A 96 -17.12 -9.34 -11.28
C SER A 96 -16.41 -7.98 -11.15
N PRO A 97 -16.96 -6.89 -11.72
CA PRO A 97 -16.42 -5.55 -11.54
C PRO A 97 -16.36 -5.09 -10.07
N ALA A 98 -17.38 -5.42 -9.27
CA ALA A 98 -17.41 -5.09 -7.85
C ALA A 98 -16.29 -5.78 -7.07
N GLN A 99 -16.03 -7.06 -7.38
CA GLN A 99 -14.97 -7.85 -6.80
C GLN A 99 -13.58 -7.34 -7.22
N LEU A 100 -13.43 -6.93 -8.48
CA LEU A 100 -12.20 -6.30 -8.96
C LEU A 100 -11.88 -5.01 -8.19
N ILE A 101 -12.88 -4.14 -8.00
CA ILE A 101 -12.70 -2.90 -7.23
C ILE A 101 -12.39 -3.21 -5.78
N PHE A 102 -13.11 -4.15 -5.18
CA PHE A 102 -12.89 -4.52 -3.79
C PHE A 102 -11.49 -5.11 -3.56
N SER A 103 -11.09 -6.12 -4.32
CA SER A 103 -9.78 -6.76 -4.16
C SER A 103 -8.64 -5.87 -4.66
N GLY A 104 -8.72 -5.39 -5.91
CA GLY A 104 -7.63 -4.67 -6.57
C GLY A 104 -7.43 -3.24 -6.08
N VAL A 105 -8.46 -2.62 -5.48
CA VAL A 105 -8.37 -1.25 -4.96
C VAL A 105 -8.52 -1.23 -3.44
N VAL A 106 -9.68 -1.60 -2.90
CA VAL A 106 -9.98 -1.44 -1.47
C VAL A 106 -9.05 -2.28 -0.60
N LEU A 107 -8.97 -3.58 -0.84
CA LEU A 107 -8.15 -4.50 -0.06
C LEU A 107 -6.65 -4.23 -0.28
N ALA A 108 -6.24 -4.02 -1.52
CA ALA A 108 -4.85 -3.77 -1.88
C ALA A 108 -4.34 -2.41 -1.37
N SER A 109 -5.17 -1.37 -1.29
CA SER A 109 -4.78 -0.07 -0.74
C SER A 109 -4.80 -0.01 0.79
N THR A 110 -5.54 -0.90 1.45
CA THR A 110 -5.62 -0.97 2.91
C THR A 110 -4.64 -2.02 3.46
N LEU A 111 -5.01 -3.29 3.41
CA LEU A 111 -4.21 -4.38 3.98
C LEU A 111 -2.93 -4.62 3.18
N GLY A 112 -3.03 -4.69 1.85
CA GLY A 112 -1.89 -4.93 0.96
C GLY A 112 -0.79 -3.88 1.13
N SER A 113 -1.13 -2.60 1.10
CA SER A 113 -0.17 -1.51 1.29
C SER A 113 0.40 -1.47 2.72
N THR A 114 -0.38 -1.84 3.72
CA THR A 114 0.08 -1.91 5.10
C THR A 114 1.16 -2.97 5.26
N ILE A 115 0.96 -4.17 4.72
CA ILE A 115 1.89 -5.30 4.85
C ILE A 115 3.12 -5.11 3.97
N SER A 116 2.93 -4.77 2.69
CA SER A 116 4.03 -4.73 1.72
C SER A 116 4.87 -3.45 1.79
N PHE A 117 4.32 -2.37 2.32
CA PHE A 117 4.94 -1.04 2.25
C PHE A 117 5.07 -0.36 3.61
N SER A 118 3.96 -0.11 4.30
CA SER A 118 3.97 0.71 5.52
C SER A 118 4.74 0.04 6.66
N LEU A 119 4.56 -1.27 6.85
CA LEU A 119 5.24 -2.03 7.91
C LEU A 119 6.76 -2.05 7.73
N PRO A 120 7.33 -2.44 6.56
CA PRO A 120 8.77 -2.44 6.36
C PRO A 120 9.40 -1.06 6.50
N ILE A 121 8.76 -0.01 5.97
CA ILE A 121 9.28 1.36 6.07
C ILE A 121 9.25 1.84 7.52
N ALA A 122 8.16 1.63 8.24
CA ALA A 122 8.03 2.04 9.63
C ALA A 122 9.08 1.34 10.51
N LEU A 123 9.29 0.04 10.33
CA LEU A 123 10.31 -0.72 11.06
C LEU A 123 11.74 -0.26 10.72
N GLY A 124 11.98 0.17 9.48
CA GLY A 124 13.30 0.65 9.03
C GLY A 124 13.60 2.10 9.43
N SER A 125 12.57 2.92 9.67
CA SER A 125 12.70 4.36 9.89
C SER A 125 12.57 4.79 11.35
N VAL A 126 11.88 3.99 12.17
CA VAL A 126 11.63 4.34 13.58
C VAL A 126 12.76 3.83 14.47
N PRO A 127 13.33 4.70 15.32
CA PRO A 127 14.35 4.29 16.30
C PRO A 127 13.86 3.17 17.23
N ALA A 128 14.74 2.26 17.61
CA ALA A 128 14.41 1.11 18.47
C ALA A 128 13.72 1.48 19.79
N LYS A 129 14.03 2.65 20.35
CA LYS A 129 13.40 3.17 21.58
C LYS A 129 11.89 3.41 21.43
N ASP A 130 11.43 3.75 20.22
CA ASP A 130 10.04 4.10 19.93
C ASP A 130 9.27 2.93 19.30
N SER A 131 9.93 1.79 19.10
CA SER A 131 9.38 0.58 18.47
C SER A 131 8.10 0.09 19.16
N LYS A 132 8.00 0.18 20.49
CA LYS A 132 6.80 -0.21 21.24
C LYS A 132 5.59 0.64 20.88
N THR A 133 5.77 1.95 20.76
CA THR A 133 4.70 2.88 20.35
C THR A 133 4.26 2.63 18.93
N LEU A 134 5.23 2.40 18.02
CA LEU A 134 4.96 2.02 16.64
C LEU A 134 4.11 0.75 16.57
N MET A 135 4.54 -0.32 17.25
CA MET A 135 3.82 -1.60 17.27
C MET A 135 2.39 -1.46 17.82
N THR A 136 2.22 -0.66 18.87
CA THR A 136 0.89 -0.39 19.42
C THR A 136 -0.02 0.31 18.39
N GLY A 137 0.50 1.33 17.69
CA GLY A 137 -0.23 2.02 16.62
C GLY A 137 -0.60 1.09 15.47
N MET A 138 0.31 0.19 15.09
CA MET A 138 0.06 -0.80 14.04
C MET A 138 -1.04 -1.79 14.41
N VAL A 139 -1.04 -2.27 15.66
CA VAL A 139 -2.11 -3.16 16.16
C VAL A 139 -3.46 -2.47 16.07
N TYR A 140 -3.57 -1.20 16.49
CA TYR A 140 -4.81 -0.44 16.35
C TYR A 140 -5.22 -0.25 14.88
N GLY A 141 -4.26 0.01 13.99
CA GLY A 141 -4.50 0.09 12.55
C GLY A 141 -5.06 -1.21 11.97
N ILE A 142 -4.47 -2.34 12.33
CA ILE A 142 -4.95 -3.67 11.90
C ILE A 142 -6.35 -3.96 12.44
N ILE A 143 -6.63 -3.62 13.70
CA ILE A 143 -7.98 -3.78 14.30
C ILE A 143 -9.03 -2.91 13.58
N ALA A 144 -8.66 -1.74 13.09
CA ALA A 144 -9.55 -0.86 12.34
C ALA A 144 -9.77 -1.30 10.87
N THR A 145 -8.87 -2.11 10.31
CA THR A 145 -8.91 -2.54 8.89
C THR A 145 -10.23 -3.24 8.51
N PRO A 146 -10.82 -4.16 9.30
CA PRO A 146 -12.09 -4.79 8.94
C PRO A 146 -13.24 -3.81 8.73
N ALA A 147 -13.32 -2.78 9.58
CA ALA A 147 -14.34 -1.74 9.42
C ALA A 147 -14.15 -0.95 8.11
N ALA A 148 -12.91 -0.61 7.78
CA ALA A 148 -12.58 0.07 6.52
C ALA A 148 -12.89 -0.81 5.31
N LEU A 149 -12.62 -2.11 5.37
CA LEU A 149 -12.92 -3.07 4.30
C LEU A 149 -14.42 -3.27 4.11
N LEU A 150 -15.20 -3.31 5.19
CA LEU A 150 -16.67 -3.39 5.11
C LEU A 150 -17.25 -2.15 4.42
N ILE A 151 -16.84 -0.95 4.85
CA ILE A 151 -17.30 0.30 4.25
C ILE A 151 -16.88 0.37 2.77
N GLY A 152 -15.60 0.10 2.47
CA GLY A 152 -15.07 0.12 1.12
C GLY A 152 -15.72 -0.92 0.20
N GLY A 153 -16.04 -2.11 0.71
CA GLY A 153 -16.72 -3.15 -0.03
C GLY A 153 -18.17 -2.79 -0.37
N LEU A 154 -18.89 -2.18 0.56
CA LEU A 154 -20.23 -1.65 0.31
C LEU A 154 -20.19 -0.53 -0.75
N MET A 155 -19.21 0.36 -0.68
CA MET A 155 -19.01 1.41 -1.70
C MET A 155 -18.62 0.86 -3.06
N ALA A 156 -17.90 -0.26 -3.11
CA ALA A 156 -17.58 -0.98 -4.34
C ALA A 156 -18.79 -1.72 -4.95
N GLY A 157 -19.93 -1.74 -4.27
CA GLY A 157 -21.16 -2.38 -4.74
C GLY A 157 -21.25 -3.87 -4.41
N MET A 158 -20.43 -4.37 -3.48
CA MET A 158 -20.55 -5.76 -3.01
C MET A 158 -21.75 -5.91 -2.07
N THR A 159 -22.42 -7.03 -2.20
CA THR A 159 -23.51 -7.40 -1.30
C THR A 159 -22.95 -7.84 0.06
N GLY A 160 -23.67 -7.56 1.16
CA GLY A 160 -23.20 -7.94 2.50
C GLY A 160 -22.89 -9.44 2.67
N LYS A 161 -23.58 -10.32 1.91
CA LYS A 161 -23.27 -11.76 1.89
C LYS A 161 -21.92 -12.06 1.23
N GLU A 162 -21.57 -11.38 0.15
CA GLU A 162 -20.29 -11.53 -0.54
C GLU A 162 -19.13 -11.03 0.33
N LEU A 163 -19.33 -9.95 1.08
CA LEU A 163 -18.35 -9.44 2.03
C LEU A 163 -18.11 -10.41 3.20
N LEU A 164 -19.18 -11.01 3.74
CA LEU A 164 -19.10 -11.99 4.83
C LEU A 164 -18.46 -13.32 4.39
N SER A 165 -18.58 -13.69 3.13
CA SER A 165 -17.92 -14.87 2.56
C SER A 165 -16.46 -14.61 2.16
N SER A 166 -15.99 -13.38 2.23
CA SER A 166 -14.60 -13.06 1.97
C SER A 166 -13.69 -13.48 3.14
N PRO A 167 -12.45 -13.96 2.89
CA PRO A 167 -11.56 -14.48 3.95
C PRO A 167 -11.19 -13.43 4.99
N VAL A 168 -11.36 -12.15 4.69
CA VAL A 168 -11.13 -11.04 5.63
C VAL A 168 -12.06 -11.11 6.85
N SER A 169 -13.26 -11.69 6.70
CA SER A 169 -14.19 -11.88 7.81
C SER A 169 -13.79 -13.03 8.73
N TYR A 170 -13.07 -14.02 8.25
CA TYR A 170 -12.67 -15.20 9.03
C TYR A 170 -11.39 -14.98 9.84
N THR A 171 -10.51 -14.09 9.45
CA THR A 171 -9.22 -13.85 10.16
C THR A 171 -9.36 -13.13 11.50
N HIS A 172 -10.54 -12.57 11.80
CA HIS A 172 -10.80 -11.83 13.04
C HIS A 172 -11.77 -12.50 14.01
N LEU A 173 -12.29 -13.70 13.68
CA LEU A 173 -13.24 -14.46 14.51
C LEU A 173 -12.62 -15.70 15.16
N THR A 174 -11.34 -15.96 14.94
CA THR A 174 -10.53 -16.99 15.63
C THR A 174 -9.33 -16.34 16.31
#